data_3736ccad906832f9f8b04626910f498f
#
_entry.id   3736ccad906832f9f8b04626910f498f
#
_cell.length_a   1.000
_cell.length_b   1.000
_cell.length_c   1.000
_cell.angle_alpha   90.00
_cell.angle_beta   90.00
_cell.angle_gamma   90.00
#
_symmetry.space_group_name_H-M   'P 1'
#
loop_
_entity.id
_entity.type
_entity.pdbx_description
1 polymer ?
#
loop_
_entity_poly.entity_id
_entity_poly.type
_entity_poly.pdbx_seq_one_letter_code
_entity_poly.pdbx_strand_id
1 'polypeptide(L)'
;HDALPISGRKLVNSEVTLPGNVSSQYISALLMIGPVLKNGLKLTLTGEIVSRPYIDLTLKLMHDFGACVTWTAENQLEVKPQPYRAIPYYVESDWSAASYWYEICALSEKATVCLPGLFQESPQGDSEVARLFEQLGVETVYGKREVTLRKTGKVTARMEYDFVNQPDLAQTFVVTCAVMGIPFRFSGLQSLKIKETDRIAALITEMKKLGYVITESEGSVLSWNGTRCTPEAVPCIDTYEDHRMAMAFAPACIRLGDLYINHPQVVTKSYPHYWENLIQAGFNITEEE
;
A
#
# COMPACT_ATOMS: atom_id res chain seq x y z
N HIS A 1 7.78 -35.15 6.08
CA HIS A 1 6.59 -34.37 5.70
C HIS A 1 6.41 -33.24 6.71
N ASP A 2 6.71 -32.00 6.30
CA ASP A 2 6.55 -30.82 7.15
C ASP A 2 5.11 -30.25 7.10
N ALA A 3 4.14 -31.09 6.72
CA ALA A 3 2.75 -30.72 6.66
C ALA A 3 2.09 -30.83 8.05
N LEU A 4 1.48 -29.74 8.51
CA LEU A 4 0.67 -29.71 9.72
C LEU A 4 -0.74 -30.24 9.41
N PRO A 5 -1.31 -31.18 10.20
CA PRO A 5 -2.69 -31.61 10.03
C PRO A 5 -3.65 -30.49 10.41
N ILE A 6 -4.57 -30.15 9.53
CA ILE A 6 -5.61 -29.16 9.77
C ILE A 6 -6.96 -29.86 9.81
N SER A 7 -7.67 -29.75 10.94
CA SER A 7 -8.99 -30.31 11.12
C SER A 7 -10.05 -29.22 11.22
N GLY A 8 -11.03 -29.29 10.33
CA GLY A 8 -12.17 -28.35 10.34
C GLY A 8 -13.14 -28.68 11.48
N ARG A 9 -13.77 -27.64 12.06
CA ARG A 9 -14.85 -27.77 13.04
C ARG A 9 -15.91 -26.69 12.84
N LYS A 10 -17.11 -26.92 13.35
CA LYS A 10 -18.16 -25.90 13.38
C LYS A 10 -17.77 -24.81 14.39
N LEU A 11 -17.84 -23.57 13.95
CA LEU A 11 -17.65 -22.41 14.81
C LEU A 11 -18.97 -22.10 15.52
N VAL A 12 -18.96 -22.15 16.84
CA VAL A 12 -20.17 -21.95 17.68
C VAL A 12 -20.11 -20.65 18.47
N ASN A 13 -18.91 -20.13 18.72
CA ASN A 13 -18.72 -18.85 19.39
C ASN A 13 -19.00 -17.71 18.42
N SER A 14 -19.71 -16.71 18.90
CA SER A 14 -20.02 -15.48 18.13
C SER A 14 -19.26 -14.24 18.63
N GLU A 15 -18.46 -14.37 19.67
CA GLU A 15 -17.66 -13.28 20.21
C GLU A 15 -16.18 -13.59 20.08
N VAL A 16 -15.42 -12.62 19.53
CA VAL A 16 -13.97 -12.69 19.32
C VAL A 16 -13.33 -11.39 19.74
N THR A 17 -12.19 -11.46 20.40
CA THR A 17 -11.36 -10.29 20.71
C THR A 17 -9.99 -10.44 20.06
N LEU A 18 -9.56 -9.40 19.37
CA LEU A 18 -8.25 -9.33 18.71
C LEU A 18 -7.56 -8.00 19.05
N PRO A 19 -6.23 -7.95 19.06
CA PRO A 19 -5.51 -6.67 19.07
C PRO A 19 -5.83 -5.87 17.80
N GLY A 20 -6.07 -4.55 17.92
CA GLY A 20 -6.37 -3.68 16.78
C GLY A 20 -5.18 -3.40 15.86
N ASN A 21 -3.98 -3.69 16.34
CA ASN A 21 -2.72 -3.53 15.60
C ASN A 21 -2.27 -4.79 14.83
N VAL A 22 -3.08 -5.86 14.82
CA VAL A 22 -2.85 -6.98 13.89
C VAL A 22 -3.15 -6.56 12.45
N SER A 23 -2.70 -7.35 11.49
CA SER A 23 -3.03 -7.11 10.09
C SER A 23 -4.55 -7.01 9.89
N SER A 24 -5.01 -5.93 9.27
CA SER A 24 -6.43 -5.72 8.90
C SER A 24 -7.01 -6.87 8.06
N GLN A 25 -6.15 -7.65 7.37
CA GLN A 25 -6.56 -8.82 6.60
C GLN A 25 -7.19 -9.92 7.50
N TYR A 26 -6.68 -10.13 8.72
CA TYR A 26 -7.28 -11.08 9.66
C TYR A 26 -8.64 -10.60 10.16
N ILE A 27 -8.75 -9.30 10.45
CA ILE A 27 -10.00 -8.67 10.84
C ILE A 27 -11.03 -8.81 9.72
N SER A 28 -10.66 -8.44 8.49
CA SER A 28 -11.51 -8.56 7.29
C SER A 28 -11.95 -10.02 7.03
N ALA A 29 -11.04 -10.98 7.17
CA ALA A 29 -11.37 -12.39 6.97
C ALA A 29 -12.45 -12.88 7.95
N LEU A 30 -12.34 -12.50 9.24
CA LEU A 30 -13.35 -12.83 10.24
C LEU A 30 -14.69 -12.15 9.98
N LEU A 31 -14.67 -10.87 9.61
CA LEU A 31 -15.90 -10.13 9.28
C LEU A 31 -16.64 -10.76 8.11
N MET A 32 -15.91 -11.11 7.02
CA MET A 32 -16.52 -11.70 5.81
C MET A 32 -17.20 -13.05 6.05
N ILE A 33 -16.72 -13.85 6.98
CA ILE A 33 -17.40 -15.12 7.35
C ILE A 33 -18.52 -14.90 8.37
N GLY A 34 -18.57 -13.76 9.06
CA GLY A 34 -19.56 -13.45 10.10
C GLY A 34 -21.01 -13.71 9.69
N PRO A 35 -21.47 -13.28 8.49
CA PRO A 35 -22.87 -13.46 8.07
C PRO A 35 -23.30 -14.92 7.93
N VAL A 36 -22.38 -15.84 7.65
CA VAL A 36 -22.69 -17.28 7.50
C VAL A 36 -22.55 -18.06 8.80
N LEU A 37 -22.09 -17.43 9.88
CA LEU A 37 -22.07 -18.04 11.20
C LEU A 37 -23.49 -18.06 11.80
N LYS A 38 -23.82 -19.11 12.53
CA LYS A 38 -25.16 -19.32 13.10
C LYS A 38 -25.66 -18.13 13.92
N ASN A 39 -24.78 -17.51 14.70
CA ASN A 39 -25.10 -16.41 15.62
C ASN A 39 -24.49 -15.06 15.17
N GLY A 40 -23.99 -14.99 13.91
CA GLY A 40 -23.21 -13.83 13.47
C GLY A 40 -21.87 -13.72 14.19
N LEU A 41 -21.32 -12.51 14.26
CA LEU A 41 -20.03 -12.24 14.88
C LEU A 41 -20.07 -10.90 15.61
N LYS A 42 -19.56 -10.88 16.84
CA LYS A 42 -19.23 -9.67 17.59
C LYS A 42 -17.71 -9.65 17.76
N LEU A 43 -17.05 -8.68 17.15
CA LEU A 43 -15.60 -8.54 17.16
C LEU A 43 -15.20 -7.32 17.97
N THR A 44 -14.38 -7.52 18.98
CA THR A 44 -13.81 -6.44 19.81
C THR A 44 -12.33 -6.30 19.48
N LEU A 45 -11.89 -5.09 19.13
CA LEU A 45 -10.50 -4.76 18.87
C LEU A 45 -9.90 -4.06 20.08
N THR A 46 -8.75 -4.54 20.57
CA THR A 46 -8.08 -3.95 21.74
C THR A 46 -6.86 -3.13 21.33
N GLY A 47 -6.58 -2.07 22.07
CA GLY A 47 -5.47 -1.16 21.78
C GLY A 47 -5.73 -0.28 20.55
N GLU A 48 -4.68 0.20 19.95
CA GLU A 48 -4.73 1.04 18.75
C GLU A 48 -5.20 0.24 17.52
N ILE A 49 -6.14 0.79 16.77
CA ILE A 49 -6.60 0.21 15.49
C ILE A 49 -5.82 0.87 14.37
N VAL A 50 -4.91 0.10 13.75
CA VAL A 50 -4.15 0.55 12.58
C VAL A 50 -4.86 0.14 11.28
N SER A 51 -4.60 0.86 10.20
CA SER A 51 -5.14 0.51 8.88
C SER A 51 -6.68 0.42 8.85
N ARG A 52 -7.37 1.26 9.62
CA ARG A 52 -8.84 1.28 9.72
C ARG A 52 -9.55 1.38 8.35
N PRO A 53 -9.07 2.18 7.38
CA PRO A 53 -9.72 2.28 6.07
C PRO A 53 -9.87 0.94 5.32
N TYR A 54 -8.94 -0.01 5.51
CA TYR A 54 -9.07 -1.34 4.90
C TYR A 54 -10.17 -2.19 5.56
N ILE A 55 -10.44 -1.97 6.86
CA ILE A 55 -11.58 -2.57 7.55
C ILE A 55 -12.86 -1.95 6.99
N ASP A 56 -12.93 -0.62 6.90
CA ASP A 56 -14.10 0.12 6.42
C ASP A 56 -14.41 -0.22 4.96
N LEU A 57 -13.38 -0.43 4.09
CA LEU A 57 -13.55 -0.97 2.74
C LEU A 57 -14.25 -2.34 2.78
N THR A 58 -13.82 -3.23 3.69
CA THR A 58 -14.46 -4.54 3.85
C THR A 58 -15.92 -4.40 4.26
N LEU A 59 -16.23 -3.51 5.21
CA LEU A 59 -17.61 -3.24 5.64
C LEU A 59 -18.46 -2.72 4.48
N LYS A 60 -17.92 -1.79 3.69
CA LYS A 60 -18.59 -1.25 2.51
C LYS A 60 -18.95 -2.34 1.51
N LEU A 61 -17.99 -3.21 1.18
CA LEU A 61 -18.22 -4.34 0.28
C LEU A 61 -19.26 -5.31 0.85
N MET A 62 -19.17 -5.65 2.13
CA MET A 62 -20.15 -6.52 2.79
C MET A 62 -21.56 -5.92 2.71
N HIS A 63 -21.72 -4.60 2.92
CA HIS A 63 -23.00 -3.90 2.76
C HIS A 63 -23.52 -3.97 1.31
N ASP A 64 -22.66 -3.76 0.32
CA ASP A 64 -23.04 -3.81 -1.09
C ASP A 64 -23.61 -5.21 -1.43
N PHE A 65 -23.02 -6.27 -0.88
CA PHE A 65 -23.52 -7.63 -1.02
C PHE A 65 -24.60 -8.00 0.01
N GLY A 66 -25.18 -7.01 0.68
CA GLY A 66 -26.37 -7.14 1.51
C GLY A 66 -26.12 -7.62 2.93
N ALA A 67 -24.88 -7.76 3.40
CA ALA A 67 -24.59 -8.09 4.78
C ALA A 67 -24.87 -6.91 5.71
N CYS A 68 -25.36 -7.20 6.92
CA CYS A 68 -25.53 -6.20 7.96
C CYS A 68 -24.34 -6.27 8.92
N VAL A 69 -23.46 -5.31 8.79
CA VAL A 69 -22.27 -5.16 9.64
C VAL A 69 -22.12 -3.69 10.03
N THR A 70 -21.81 -3.41 11.29
CA THR A 70 -21.67 -2.03 11.78
C THR A 70 -20.62 -1.95 12.88
N TRP A 71 -20.01 -0.78 13.00
CA TRP A 71 -19.33 -0.36 14.23
C TRP A 71 -20.39 -0.08 15.28
N THR A 72 -20.39 -0.81 16.39
CA THR A 72 -21.28 -0.59 17.55
C THR A 72 -20.63 0.28 18.61
N ALA A 73 -19.29 0.37 18.59
CA ALA A 73 -18.47 1.28 19.37
C ALA A 73 -17.18 1.57 18.59
N GLU A 74 -16.33 2.46 19.06
CA GLU A 74 -15.05 2.82 18.41
C GLU A 74 -14.18 1.60 18.09
N ASN A 75 -14.26 0.57 18.93
CA ASN A 75 -13.44 -0.64 18.84
C ASN A 75 -14.27 -1.95 18.75
N GLN A 76 -15.55 -1.85 18.44
CA GLN A 76 -16.42 -3.03 18.38
C GLN A 76 -17.26 -3.06 17.12
N LEU A 77 -17.26 -4.22 16.46
CA LEU A 77 -18.00 -4.53 15.23
C LEU A 77 -19.02 -5.63 15.51
N GLU A 78 -20.21 -5.48 14.95
CA GLU A 78 -21.25 -6.49 14.97
C GLU A 78 -21.66 -6.89 13.56
N VAL A 79 -21.69 -8.19 13.29
CA VAL A 79 -22.14 -8.78 12.03
C VAL A 79 -23.35 -9.66 12.29
N LYS A 80 -24.47 -9.35 11.68
CA LYS A 80 -25.69 -10.15 11.81
C LYS A 80 -25.68 -11.38 10.92
N PRO A 81 -26.21 -12.52 11.36
CA PRO A 81 -26.32 -13.73 10.55
C PRO A 81 -27.34 -13.51 9.44
N GLN A 82 -26.90 -13.60 8.19
CA GLN A 82 -27.75 -13.52 7.02
C GLN A 82 -26.99 -13.93 5.75
N PRO A 83 -27.66 -14.45 4.69
CA PRO A 83 -26.98 -14.78 3.46
C PRO A 83 -26.54 -13.51 2.70
N TYR A 84 -25.40 -13.60 2.01
CA TYR A 84 -25.01 -12.62 1.02
C TYR A 84 -25.96 -12.63 -0.19
N ARG A 85 -26.11 -11.50 -0.88
CA ARG A 85 -26.85 -11.36 -2.12
C ARG A 85 -25.91 -11.34 -3.32
N ALA A 86 -26.18 -12.17 -4.31
CA ALA A 86 -25.49 -12.09 -5.59
C ALA A 86 -25.93 -10.82 -6.34
N ILE A 87 -24.99 -9.97 -6.68
CA ILE A 87 -25.21 -8.74 -7.47
C ILE A 87 -24.13 -8.62 -8.55
N PRO A 88 -24.42 -7.99 -9.70
CA PRO A 88 -23.37 -7.50 -10.58
C PRO A 88 -22.54 -6.45 -9.85
N TYR A 89 -21.21 -6.62 -9.86
CA TYR A 89 -20.30 -5.73 -9.18
C TYR A 89 -19.12 -5.36 -10.07
N TYR A 90 -18.75 -4.09 -10.07
CA TYR A 90 -17.56 -3.61 -10.75
C TYR A 90 -16.43 -3.48 -9.74
N VAL A 91 -15.40 -4.30 -9.90
CA VAL A 91 -14.22 -4.24 -9.02
C VAL A 91 -13.38 -3.03 -9.44
N GLU A 92 -13.21 -2.09 -8.54
CA GLU A 92 -12.33 -0.94 -8.74
C GLU A 92 -10.87 -1.40 -8.83
N SER A 93 -10.08 -0.72 -9.65
CA SER A 93 -8.63 -0.93 -9.72
C SER A 93 -7.95 -0.54 -8.41
N ASP A 94 -6.75 -1.07 -8.18
CA ASP A 94 -6.01 -0.91 -6.92
C ASP A 94 -5.31 0.46 -6.85
N TRP A 95 -5.70 1.29 -5.88
CA TRP A 95 -5.08 2.58 -5.62
C TRP A 95 -3.66 2.46 -5.04
N SER A 96 -3.33 1.36 -4.33
CA SER A 96 -1.95 1.10 -3.92
C SER A 96 -1.07 0.88 -5.15
N ALA A 97 -1.53 0.08 -6.12
CA ALA A 97 -0.83 -0.13 -7.39
C ALA A 97 -0.72 1.16 -8.21
N ALA A 98 -1.73 2.02 -8.17
CA ALA A 98 -1.68 3.32 -8.82
C ALA A 98 -0.55 4.21 -8.29
N SER A 99 -0.16 4.07 -7.01
CA SER A 99 0.88 4.91 -6.40
C SER A 99 2.22 4.88 -7.14
N TYR A 100 2.58 3.75 -7.74
CA TYR A 100 3.81 3.63 -8.54
C TYR A 100 3.74 4.42 -9.85
N TRP A 101 2.55 4.58 -10.44
CA TRP A 101 2.34 5.42 -11.60
C TRP A 101 2.34 6.91 -11.25
N TYR A 102 1.86 7.26 -10.05
CA TYR A 102 2.04 8.60 -9.50
C TYR A 102 3.52 8.93 -9.31
N GLU A 103 4.29 8.00 -8.78
CA GLU A 103 5.74 8.13 -8.63
C GLU A 103 6.43 8.33 -9.99
N ILE A 104 6.13 7.49 -10.99
CA ILE A 104 6.64 7.64 -12.35
C ILE A 104 6.33 9.03 -12.89
N CYS A 105 5.09 9.50 -12.72
CA CYS A 105 4.69 10.84 -13.14
C CYS A 105 5.47 11.93 -12.38
N ALA A 106 5.68 11.77 -11.07
CA ALA A 106 6.42 12.72 -10.24
C ALA A 106 7.91 12.79 -10.61
N LEU A 107 8.53 11.67 -10.91
CA LEU A 107 9.97 11.58 -11.25
C LEU A 107 10.26 12.00 -12.68
N SER A 108 9.31 11.88 -13.59
CA SER A 108 9.46 12.27 -15.00
C SER A 108 9.53 13.80 -15.17
N GLU A 109 10.20 14.27 -16.21
CA GLU A 109 10.19 15.71 -16.59
C GLU A 109 8.82 16.15 -17.11
N LYS A 110 8.23 15.32 -17.98
CA LYS A 110 6.87 15.48 -18.51
C LYS A 110 6.22 14.10 -18.54
N ALA A 111 5.02 14.01 -18.02
CA ALA A 111 4.24 12.77 -18.06
C ALA A 111 2.75 13.06 -18.08
N THR A 112 2.04 12.22 -18.80
CA THR A 112 0.59 12.07 -18.73
C THR A 112 0.29 10.59 -18.69
N VAL A 113 -0.36 10.12 -17.65
CA VAL A 113 -0.65 8.69 -17.41
C VAL A 113 -2.16 8.54 -17.23
N CYS A 114 -2.80 7.69 -18.02
CA CYS A 114 -4.21 7.32 -17.84
C CYS A 114 -4.30 5.97 -17.13
N LEU A 115 -4.99 5.94 -16.00
CA LEU A 115 -5.21 4.75 -15.18
C LEU A 115 -6.71 4.40 -15.18
N PRO A 116 -7.11 3.35 -15.89
CA PRO A 116 -8.51 2.94 -15.95
C PRO A 116 -8.95 2.25 -14.66
N GLY A 117 -10.26 2.29 -14.40
CA GLY A 117 -10.88 1.56 -13.31
C GLY A 117 -10.78 2.21 -11.94
N LEU A 118 -10.25 3.42 -11.83
CA LEU A 118 -10.18 4.20 -10.59
C LEU A 118 -11.30 5.24 -10.53
N PHE A 119 -11.82 5.50 -9.32
CA PHE A 119 -12.95 6.41 -9.10
C PHE A 119 -12.57 7.54 -8.16
N GLN A 120 -13.18 8.70 -8.35
CA GLN A 120 -13.04 9.84 -7.45
C GLN A 120 -13.54 9.54 -6.04
N GLU A 121 -14.70 8.89 -5.94
CA GLU A 121 -15.27 8.45 -4.66
C GLU A 121 -14.92 6.99 -4.45
N SER A 122 -13.71 6.73 -3.98
CA SER A 122 -13.21 5.39 -3.70
C SER A 122 -13.33 5.03 -2.22
N PRO A 123 -13.79 3.81 -1.89
CA PRO A 123 -13.73 3.31 -0.52
C PRO A 123 -12.31 2.83 -0.13
N GLN A 124 -11.37 2.77 -1.06
CA GLN A 124 -9.99 2.40 -0.78
C GLN A 124 -9.27 3.56 -0.08
N GLY A 125 -8.73 3.33 1.13
CA GLY A 125 -7.99 4.35 1.87
C GLY A 125 -6.78 4.90 1.10
N ASP A 126 -6.19 4.08 0.24
CA ASP A 126 -5.02 4.45 -0.57
C ASP A 126 -5.36 5.42 -1.72
N SER A 127 -6.63 5.72 -1.98
CA SER A 127 -7.04 6.81 -2.89
C SER A 127 -6.51 8.18 -2.43
N GLU A 128 -6.12 8.31 -1.17
CA GLU A 128 -5.43 9.47 -0.59
C GLU A 128 -4.12 9.80 -1.34
N VAL A 129 -3.55 8.83 -2.06
CA VAL A 129 -2.38 9.03 -2.94
C VAL A 129 -2.57 10.22 -3.87
N ALA A 130 -3.77 10.44 -4.40
CA ALA A 130 -4.06 11.53 -5.30
C ALA A 130 -3.79 12.90 -4.65
N ARG A 131 -4.32 13.12 -3.45
CA ARG A 131 -4.13 14.36 -2.68
C ARG A 131 -2.66 14.54 -2.23
N LEU A 132 -2.02 13.43 -1.84
CA LEU A 132 -0.64 13.49 -1.37
C LEU A 132 0.34 13.81 -2.52
N PHE A 133 0.14 13.25 -3.70
CA PHE A 133 1.00 13.53 -4.85
C PHE A 133 0.78 14.90 -5.48
N GLU A 134 -0.32 15.60 -5.20
CA GLU A 134 -0.43 17.04 -5.54
C GLU A 134 0.73 17.86 -4.94
N GLN A 135 1.16 17.51 -3.72
CA GLN A 135 2.31 18.13 -3.07
C GLN A 135 3.64 17.79 -3.76
N LEU A 136 3.68 16.71 -4.53
CA LEU A 136 4.85 16.27 -5.30
C LEU A 136 4.74 16.62 -6.80
N GLY A 137 3.77 17.48 -7.13
CA GLY A 137 3.61 18.03 -8.47
C GLY A 137 2.92 17.11 -9.46
N VAL A 138 1.99 16.26 -8.99
CA VAL A 138 1.15 15.44 -9.85
C VAL A 138 -0.32 15.82 -9.62
N GLU A 139 -0.97 16.32 -10.65
CA GLU A 139 -2.40 16.59 -10.68
C GLU A 139 -3.17 15.32 -11.06
N THR A 140 -4.29 15.07 -10.38
CA THR A 140 -5.22 13.99 -10.73
C THR A 140 -6.48 14.58 -11.35
N VAL A 141 -6.73 14.22 -12.60
CA VAL A 141 -7.96 14.59 -13.32
C VAL A 141 -8.88 13.38 -13.35
N TYR A 142 -10.02 13.50 -12.71
CA TYR A 142 -11.00 12.40 -12.60
C TYR A 142 -11.92 12.36 -13.82
N GLY A 143 -11.97 11.18 -14.45
CA GLY A 143 -12.95 10.82 -15.49
C GLY A 143 -14.09 9.98 -14.92
N LYS A 144 -14.89 9.39 -15.79
CA LYS A 144 -16.05 8.58 -15.37
C LYS A 144 -15.64 7.26 -14.67
N ARG A 145 -14.58 6.60 -15.14
CA ARG A 145 -14.03 5.34 -14.63
C ARG A 145 -12.54 5.26 -14.86
N GLU A 146 -11.87 6.38 -14.74
CA GLU A 146 -10.44 6.48 -14.96
C GLU A 146 -9.92 7.75 -14.28
N VAL A 147 -8.65 7.80 -14.04
CA VAL A 147 -7.95 9.01 -13.64
C VAL A 147 -6.81 9.28 -14.61
N THR A 148 -6.58 10.55 -14.90
CA THR A 148 -5.43 10.99 -15.69
C THR A 148 -4.50 11.78 -14.80
N LEU A 149 -3.26 11.31 -14.67
CA LEU A 149 -2.18 11.96 -13.93
C LEU A 149 -1.46 12.93 -14.86
N ARG A 150 -1.15 14.12 -14.36
CA ARG A 150 -0.39 15.14 -15.11
C ARG A 150 0.68 15.75 -14.24
N LYS A 151 1.88 15.87 -14.78
CA LYS A 151 2.96 16.61 -14.12
C LYS A 151 2.68 18.10 -14.12
N THR A 152 2.65 18.74 -12.94
CA THR A 152 2.43 20.20 -12.79
C THR A 152 3.70 20.97 -12.45
N GLY A 153 4.72 20.31 -11.93
CA GLY A 153 5.98 20.92 -11.49
C GLY A 153 5.91 21.70 -10.17
N LYS A 154 4.75 21.83 -9.55
CA LYS A 154 4.61 22.48 -8.23
C LYS A 154 4.90 21.48 -7.13
N VAL A 155 6.02 21.61 -6.44
CA VAL A 155 6.42 20.69 -5.37
C VAL A 155 6.58 21.42 -4.04
N THR A 156 6.27 20.71 -2.95
CA THR A 156 6.50 21.21 -1.59
C THR A 156 7.98 21.21 -1.26
N ALA A 157 8.41 22.12 -0.37
CA ALA A 157 9.77 22.15 0.13
C ALA A 157 10.08 21.03 1.14
N ARG A 158 9.06 20.48 1.78
CA ARG A 158 9.13 19.38 2.75
C ARG A 158 7.81 18.65 2.80
N MET A 159 7.82 17.34 3.07
CA MET A 159 6.62 16.54 3.23
C MET A 159 6.56 15.91 4.62
N GLU A 160 5.41 16.05 5.28
CA GLU A 160 5.11 15.39 6.55
C GLU A 160 3.75 14.70 6.44
N TYR A 161 3.69 13.43 6.88
CA TYR A 161 2.45 12.66 6.82
C TYR A 161 2.46 11.51 7.83
N ASP A 162 1.27 11.18 8.34
CA ASP A 162 1.02 10.02 9.18
C ASP A 162 0.37 8.91 8.36
N PHE A 163 1.13 7.85 8.10
CA PHE A 163 0.71 6.71 7.30
C PHE A 163 -0.05 5.62 8.07
N VAL A 164 -0.48 5.87 9.30
CA VAL A 164 -1.20 4.87 10.12
C VAL A 164 -2.40 4.28 9.39
N ASN A 165 -3.07 5.07 8.56
CA ASN A 165 -4.24 4.68 7.77
C ASN A 165 -3.92 4.18 6.35
N GLN A 166 -2.76 4.53 5.79
CA GLN A 166 -2.31 4.14 4.44
C GLN A 166 -0.86 3.61 4.45
N PRO A 167 -0.54 2.63 5.31
CA PRO A 167 0.84 2.17 5.49
C PRO A 167 1.46 1.62 4.20
N ASP A 168 0.63 1.12 3.29
CA ASP A 168 1.08 0.51 2.04
C ASP A 168 1.56 1.55 0.99
N LEU A 169 1.30 2.84 1.20
CA LEU A 169 1.84 3.93 0.37
C LEU A 169 3.25 4.38 0.82
N ALA A 170 3.65 4.06 2.04
CA ALA A 170 4.85 4.65 2.64
C ALA A 170 6.13 4.41 1.84
N GLN A 171 6.35 3.22 1.27
CA GLN A 171 7.54 2.91 0.49
C GLN A 171 7.64 3.82 -0.74
N THR A 172 6.55 3.95 -1.49
CA THR A 172 6.48 4.83 -2.66
C THR A 172 6.85 6.26 -2.29
N PHE A 173 6.32 6.79 -1.17
CA PHE A 173 6.59 8.17 -0.76
C PHE A 173 8.02 8.36 -0.25
N VAL A 174 8.61 7.38 0.46
CA VAL A 174 10.02 7.44 0.90
C VAL A 174 10.94 7.54 -0.30
N VAL A 175 10.76 6.67 -1.29
CA VAL A 175 11.60 6.65 -2.50
C VAL A 175 11.37 7.93 -3.31
N THR A 176 10.12 8.27 -3.61
CA THR A 176 9.78 9.46 -4.42
C THR A 176 10.36 10.74 -3.80
N CYS A 177 10.11 10.99 -2.52
CA CYS A 177 10.57 12.21 -1.85
C CYS A 177 12.09 12.31 -1.84
N ALA A 178 12.79 11.22 -1.49
CA ALA A 178 14.26 11.21 -1.46
C ALA A 178 14.84 11.45 -2.86
N VAL A 179 14.35 10.75 -3.89
CA VAL A 179 14.82 10.90 -5.27
C VAL A 179 14.51 12.30 -5.84
N MET A 180 13.39 12.91 -5.44
CA MET A 180 13.07 14.30 -5.78
C MET A 180 13.87 15.34 -4.99
N GLY A 181 14.63 14.91 -3.95
CA GLY A 181 15.36 15.83 -3.09
C GLY A 181 14.47 16.58 -2.08
N ILE A 182 13.30 16.07 -1.76
CA ILE A 182 12.32 16.67 -0.84
C ILE A 182 12.50 16.03 0.56
N PRO A 183 12.98 16.78 1.56
CA PRO A 183 13.03 16.30 2.93
C PRO A 183 11.66 15.87 3.43
N PHE A 184 11.64 14.83 4.28
CA PHE A 184 10.38 14.32 4.78
C PHE A 184 10.45 13.83 6.24
N ARG A 185 9.27 13.74 6.88
CA ARG A 185 9.04 13.03 8.14
C ARG A 185 7.72 12.26 8.02
N PHE A 186 7.81 10.93 8.05
CA PHE A 186 6.67 10.02 7.94
C PHE A 186 6.51 9.23 9.23
N SER A 187 5.33 9.32 9.83
CA SER A 187 4.93 8.60 11.06
C SER A 187 3.87 7.54 10.79
N GLY A 188 3.44 6.83 11.83
CA GLY A 188 2.39 5.81 11.70
C GLY A 188 2.86 4.53 11.01
N LEU A 189 4.17 4.25 11.01
CA LEU A 189 4.78 3.15 10.26
C LEU A 189 4.96 1.86 11.08
N GLN A 190 4.41 1.79 12.30
CA GLN A 190 4.60 0.64 13.20
C GLN A 190 4.20 -0.70 12.57
N SER A 191 3.15 -0.71 11.74
CA SER A 191 2.70 -1.92 11.06
C SER A 191 3.66 -2.43 9.98
N LEU A 192 4.59 -1.60 9.48
CA LEU A 192 5.56 -1.98 8.46
C LEU A 192 6.62 -2.96 8.96
N LYS A 193 6.82 -3.04 10.27
CA LYS A 193 7.79 -3.98 10.88
C LYS A 193 7.33 -5.43 10.87
N ILE A 194 6.05 -5.67 10.70
CA ILE A 194 5.41 -7.00 10.79
C ILE A 194 4.70 -7.41 9.49
N LYS A 195 5.08 -6.84 8.37
CA LYS A 195 4.60 -7.20 7.03
C LYS A 195 5.39 -8.40 6.47
N GLU A 196 5.57 -8.48 5.17
CA GLU A 196 6.37 -9.52 4.50
C GLU A 196 7.83 -9.52 4.99
N THR A 197 8.33 -8.34 5.33
CA THR A 197 9.64 -8.07 5.93
C THR A 197 9.52 -6.91 6.92
N ASP A 198 10.57 -6.59 7.67
CA ASP A 198 10.71 -5.28 8.30
C ASP A 198 10.99 -4.24 7.20
N ARG A 199 9.91 -3.65 6.67
CA ARG A 199 9.97 -2.67 5.58
C ARG A 199 10.74 -1.42 5.95
N ILE A 200 10.75 -1.04 7.23
CA ILE A 200 11.50 0.12 7.72
C ILE A 200 13.00 -0.14 7.57
N ALA A 201 13.48 -1.28 8.07
CA ALA A 201 14.89 -1.66 7.96
C ALA A 201 15.31 -1.85 6.49
N ALA A 202 14.44 -2.47 5.66
CA ALA A 202 14.67 -2.63 4.24
C ALA A 202 14.81 -1.27 3.52
N LEU A 203 13.89 -0.33 3.75
CA LEU A 203 13.95 1.02 3.15
C LEU A 203 15.24 1.75 3.53
N ILE A 204 15.65 1.73 4.79
CA ILE A 204 16.89 2.37 5.24
C ILE A 204 18.09 1.77 4.51
N THR A 205 18.14 0.44 4.40
CA THR A 205 19.24 -0.29 3.76
C THR A 205 19.31 0.02 2.27
N GLU A 206 18.21 -0.12 1.56
CA GLU A 206 18.18 0.03 0.11
C GLU A 206 18.34 1.50 -0.33
N MET A 207 17.75 2.45 0.40
CA MET A 207 17.96 3.88 0.13
C MET A 207 19.41 4.30 0.35
N LYS A 208 20.12 3.65 1.27
CA LYS A 208 21.56 3.91 1.47
C LYS A 208 22.39 3.49 0.27
N LYS A 209 22.06 2.38 -0.39
CA LYS A 209 22.72 1.96 -1.66
C LYS A 209 22.57 3.05 -2.74
N LEU A 210 21.43 3.75 -2.76
CA LEU A 210 21.14 4.87 -3.66
C LEU A 210 21.77 6.21 -3.19
N GLY A 211 22.49 6.22 -2.07
CA GLY A 211 23.16 7.39 -1.53
C GLY A 211 22.30 8.28 -0.62
N TYR A 212 21.17 7.79 -0.09
CA TYR A 212 20.28 8.52 0.81
C TYR A 212 20.37 7.97 2.24
N VAL A 213 20.62 8.85 3.22
CA VAL A 213 20.73 8.45 4.64
C VAL A 213 19.39 8.71 5.32
N ILE A 214 18.52 7.71 5.30
CA ILE A 214 17.23 7.74 5.99
C ILE A 214 17.44 7.38 7.45
N THR A 215 16.75 8.04 8.36
CA THR A 215 16.81 7.79 9.81
C THR A 215 15.48 7.31 10.35
N GLU A 216 15.54 6.34 11.25
CA GLU A 216 14.40 5.88 12.04
C GLU A 216 14.43 6.52 13.43
N SER A 217 13.28 6.91 13.94
CA SER A 217 13.08 7.32 15.32
C SER A 217 11.76 6.80 15.87
N GLU A 218 11.66 6.70 17.19
CA GLU A 218 10.44 6.29 17.89
C GLU A 218 9.88 4.93 17.43
N GLY A 219 10.70 4.10 16.76
CA GLY A 219 10.30 2.77 16.27
C GLY A 219 9.29 2.76 15.13
N SER A 220 8.81 3.90 14.67
CA SER A 220 7.74 3.99 13.66
C SER A 220 7.77 5.26 12.82
N VAL A 221 8.85 6.03 12.89
CA VAL A 221 9.02 7.27 12.14
C VAL A 221 10.25 7.16 11.24
N LEU A 222 10.06 7.37 9.94
CA LEU A 222 11.15 7.55 8.99
C LEU A 222 11.31 9.03 8.64
N SER A 223 12.53 9.51 8.61
CA SER A 223 12.82 10.89 8.20
C SER A 223 14.09 10.98 7.36
N TRP A 224 14.08 11.98 6.49
CA TRP A 224 15.22 12.37 5.71
C TRP A 224 15.32 13.90 5.65
N ASN A 225 16.47 14.44 5.93
CA ASN A 225 16.73 15.89 6.01
C ASN A 225 17.62 16.41 4.86
N GLY A 226 17.87 15.58 3.85
CA GLY A 226 18.79 15.89 2.77
C GLY A 226 20.16 15.25 2.89
N THR A 227 20.44 14.54 4.00
CA THR A 227 21.76 13.88 4.21
C THR A 227 21.99 12.80 3.15
N ARG A 228 23.20 12.86 2.53
CA ARG A 228 23.63 11.93 1.48
C ARG A 228 24.87 11.17 1.92
N CYS A 229 25.07 10.00 1.30
CA CYS A 229 26.32 9.24 1.34
C CYS A 229 26.74 8.90 -0.10
N THR A 230 27.91 8.29 -0.26
CA THR A 230 28.34 7.79 -1.58
C THR A 230 27.42 6.66 -2.01
N PRO A 231 26.73 6.77 -3.16
CA PRO A 231 25.93 5.66 -3.69
C PRO A 231 26.83 4.51 -4.14
N GLU A 232 26.27 3.31 -4.23
CA GLU A 232 26.92 2.20 -4.92
C GLU A 232 27.08 2.51 -6.41
N ALA A 233 28.15 2.00 -7.02
CA ALA A 233 28.42 2.24 -8.43
C ALA A 233 27.36 1.60 -9.34
N VAL A 234 26.84 0.46 -8.91
CA VAL A 234 25.77 -0.28 -9.57
C VAL A 234 24.80 -0.72 -8.46
N PRO A 235 23.78 0.12 -8.16
CA PRO A 235 22.86 -0.21 -7.07
C PRO A 235 22.03 -1.44 -7.40
N CYS A 236 22.07 -2.43 -6.52
CA CYS A 236 21.26 -3.64 -6.63
C CYS A 236 20.30 -3.71 -5.44
N ILE A 237 19.02 -3.55 -5.72
CA ILE A 237 17.97 -3.48 -4.71
C ILE A 237 17.50 -4.88 -4.36
N ASP A 238 17.60 -5.24 -3.09
CA ASP A 238 17.01 -6.45 -2.54
C ASP A 238 15.54 -6.25 -2.23
N THR A 239 14.72 -7.20 -2.64
CA THR A 239 13.26 -7.08 -2.47
C THR A 239 12.73 -7.70 -1.18
N TYR A 240 13.52 -8.51 -0.48
CA TYR A 240 13.13 -9.15 0.80
C TYR A 240 11.80 -9.91 0.70
N GLU A 241 11.54 -10.59 -0.42
CA GLU A 241 10.28 -11.26 -0.73
C GLU A 241 9.05 -10.31 -0.68
N ASP A 242 9.28 -9.00 -0.78
CA ASP A 242 8.25 -7.96 -0.73
C ASP A 242 8.09 -7.27 -2.08
N HIS A 243 6.91 -7.46 -2.68
CA HIS A 243 6.54 -6.86 -3.95
C HIS A 243 6.58 -5.32 -3.96
N ARG A 244 6.29 -4.68 -2.80
CA ARG A 244 6.32 -3.21 -2.71
C ARG A 244 7.72 -2.65 -2.76
N MET A 245 8.73 -3.39 -2.27
CA MET A 245 10.12 -3.00 -2.43
C MET A 245 10.50 -2.95 -3.92
N ALA A 246 10.20 -4.02 -4.68
CA ALA A 246 10.46 -4.03 -6.11
C ALA A 246 9.79 -2.85 -6.83
N MET A 247 8.49 -2.66 -6.58
CA MET A 247 7.67 -1.69 -7.32
C MET A 247 7.96 -0.23 -6.96
N ALA A 248 8.32 0.06 -5.70
CA ALA A 248 8.65 1.42 -5.29
C ALA A 248 10.06 1.85 -5.70
N PHE A 249 11.01 0.90 -5.84
CA PHE A 249 12.38 1.26 -6.23
C PHE A 249 12.58 1.32 -7.75
N ALA A 250 11.84 0.54 -8.53
CA ALA A 250 12.02 0.50 -9.99
C ALA A 250 11.91 1.90 -10.66
N PRO A 251 10.93 2.77 -10.33
CA PRO A 251 10.82 4.09 -10.94
C PRO A 251 11.98 5.03 -10.63
N ALA A 252 12.80 4.77 -9.61
CA ALA A 252 13.94 5.62 -9.26
C ALA A 252 14.96 5.71 -10.41
N CYS A 253 15.03 4.72 -11.31
CA CYS A 253 15.90 4.74 -12.49
C CYS A 253 15.67 5.97 -13.40
N ILE A 254 14.47 6.57 -13.39
CA ILE A 254 14.15 7.79 -14.17
C ILE A 254 15.10 8.94 -13.82
N ARG A 255 15.56 9.00 -12.57
CA ARG A 255 16.41 10.08 -12.06
C ARG A 255 17.84 9.64 -11.73
N LEU A 256 18.04 8.39 -11.41
CA LEU A 256 19.30 7.89 -10.89
C LEU A 256 20.12 7.11 -11.94
N GLY A 257 19.52 6.78 -13.08
CA GLY A 257 20.12 5.90 -14.07
C GLY A 257 19.87 4.42 -13.76
N ASP A 258 20.69 3.55 -14.31
CA ASP A 258 20.49 2.10 -14.22
C ASP A 258 20.55 1.62 -12.76
N LEU A 259 19.65 0.72 -12.41
CA LEU A 259 19.63 0.01 -11.16
C LEU A 259 19.14 -1.43 -11.36
N TYR A 260 19.51 -2.32 -10.47
CA TYR A 260 19.11 -3.73 -10.52
C TYR A 260 18.07 -4.01 -9.43
N ILE A 261 17.12 -4.90 -9.73
CA ILE A 261 16.12 -5.38 -8.77
C ILE A 261 16.30 -6.89 -8.63
N ASN A 262 16.71 -7.35 -7.46
CA ASN A 262 16.80 -8.76 -7.13
C ASN A 262 15.41 -9.37 -6.93
N HIS A 263 15.24 -10.62 -7.38
CA HIS A 263 13.96 -11.36 -7.24
C HIS A 263 12.75 -10.59 -7.78
N PRO A 264 12.78 -10.09 -9.04
CA PRO A 264 11.73 -9.25 -9.61
C PRO A 264 10.36 -9.91 -9.67
N GLN A 265 10.29 -11.25 -9.61
CA GLN A 265 9.03 -12.03 -9.64
C GLN A 265 8.12 -11.78 -8.44
N VAL A 266 8.61 -11.17 -7.34
CA VAL A 266 7.79 -10.88 -6.15
C VAL A 266 6.59 -9.99 -6.45
N VAL A 267 6.63 -9.21 -7.53
CA VAL A 267 5.51 -8.34 -7.96
C VAL A 267 4.26 -9.13 -8.32
N THR A 268 4.39 -10.41 -8.69
CA THR A 268 3.26 -11.27 -9.08
C THR A 268 2.24 -11.44 -7.96
N LYS A 269 2.62 -11.19 -6.72
CA LYS A 269 1.73 -11.24 -5.54
C LYS A 269 0.57 -10.25 -5.64
N SER A 270 0.78 -9.06 -6.20
CA SER A 270 -0.25 -8.00 -6.24
C SER A 270 -0.35 -7.29 -7.59
N TYR A 271 0.69 -7.34 -8.42
CA TYR A 271 0.71 -6.69 -9.74
C TYR A 271 1.44 -7.57 -10.76
N PRO A 272 0.83 -8.68 -11.22
CA PRO A 272 1.49 -9.68 -12.08
C PRO A 272 2.10 -9.11 -13.36
N HIS A 273 1.49 -8.07 -13.94
CA HIS A 273 1.92 -7.44 -15.20
C HIS A 273 2.74 -6.15 -14.99
N TYR A 274 3.32 -5.95 -13.81
CA TYR A 274 4.03 -4.70 -13.50
C TYR A 274 5.17 -4.41 -14.48
N TRP A 275 6.07 -5.38 -14.69
CA TRP A 275 7.21 -5.21 -15.57
C TRP A 275 6.80 -5.00 -17.03
N GLU A 276 5.81 -5.76 -17.51
CA GLU A 276 5.24 -5.61 -18.85
C GLU A 276 4.65 -4.21 -19.07
N ASN A 277 3.95 -3.68 -18.06
CA ASN A 277 3.40 -2.34 -18.13
C ASN A 277 4.48 -1.26 -18.11
N LEU A 278 5.57 -1.45 -17.36
CA LEU A 278 6.72 -0.54 -17.41
C LEU A 278 7.38 -0.54 -18.80
N ILE A 279 7.57 -1.71 -19.40
CA ILE A 279 8.11 -1.82 -20.77
C ILE A 279 7.20 -1.08 -21.75
N GLN A 280 5.89 -1.25 -21.65
CA GLN A 280 4.91 -0.53 -22.49
C GLN A 280 4.96 1.00 -22.27
N ALA A 281 5.31 1.44 -21.06
CA ALA A 281 5.51 2.84 -20.73
C ALA A 281 6.87 3.40 -21.19
N GLY A 282 7.75 2.54 -21.77
CA GLY A 282 9.04 2.94 -22.37
C GLY A 282 10.25 2.69 -21.47
N PHE A 283 10.11 1.93 -20.38
CA PHE A 283 11.28 1.48 -19.60
C PHE A 283 12.02 0.38 -20.38
N ASN A 284 13.35 0.45 -20.35
CA ASN A 284 14.18 -0.62 -20.85
C ASN A 284 14.49 -1.58 -19.70
N ILE A 285 13.94 -2.79 -19.77
CA ILE A 285 14.11 -3.83 -18.75
C ILE A 285 14.74 -5.05 -19.40
N THR A 286 15.87 -5.50 -18.87
CA THR A 286 16.60 -6.69 -19.32
C THR A 286 16.81 -7.62 -18.13
N GLU A 287 16.73 -8.92 -18.39
CA GLU A 287 17.15 -9.94 -17.42
C GLU A 287 18.64 -10.21 -17.62
N GLU A 288 19.40 -10.17 -16.53
CA GLU A 288 20.79 -10.63 -16.51
C GLU A 288 20.84 -11.99 -15.81
N GLU A 289 21.56 -12.96 -16.44
CA GLU A 289 21.74 -14.33 -15.92
C GLU A 289 22.73 -14.37 -14.75
#